data_abef01c988edbfe0673a6a8c01493bee
#
_entry.id   abef01c988edbfe0673a6a8c01493bee
#
_cell.length_a   1.000
_cell.length_b   1.000
_cell.length_c   1.000
_cell.angle_alpha   90.00
_cell.angle_beta   90.00
_cell.angle_gamma   90.00
#
_symmetry.space_group_name_H-M   'P 1'
#
loop_
_entity.id
_entity.type
_entity.pdbx_description
1 polymer ?
#
loop_
_entity_poly.entity_id
_entity_poly.type
_entity_poly.pdbx_seq_one_letter_code
_entity_poly.pdbx_strand_id
1 'polypeptide(L)'
;MKKIALFAGGNSGEYEISIQTAQNIYNLLDKNIFDTYFIYVKGKEWFYLNERNEKFLIDKNDFSLPLPNGKLFFDAVFIAIHGTPGENGLLQGYFEMMEIPYTGCDCFCSALTFNKFFCNVVAEKLGVPISKALHFYANDPINLQQIVDVCGLPCFVKPCNSGSSIGVTKAHNTKELQEAIDMAFQVDNQI
;
A
#
# COMPACT_ATOMS: atom_id res chain seq x y z
N MET A 1 -15.84 22.69 -12.22
CA MET A 1 -14.59 21.95 -11.97
C MET A 1 -14.92 20.69 -11.22
N LYS A 2 -14.21 19.58 -11.50
CA LYS A 2 -14.34 18.34 -10.74
C LYS A 2 -13.56 18.41 -9.44
N LYS A 3 -14.19 18.05 -8.33
CA LYS A 3 -13.58 18.06 -7.01
C LYS A 3 -12.83 16.76 -6.76
N ILE A 4 -11.51 16.83 -6.62
CA ILE A 4 -10.64 15.68 -6.47
C ILE A 4 -10.08 15.63 -5.05
N ALA A 5 -10.28 14.50 -4.37
CA ALA A 5 -9.55 14.20 -3.14
C ALA A 5 -8.21 13.55 -3.51
N LEU A 6 -7.10 14.27 -3.35
CA LEU A 6 -5.76 13.76 -3.57
C LEU A 6 -5.22 13.17 -2.26
N PHE A 7 -5.22 11.85 -2.17
CA PHE A 7 -4.83 11.10 -0.97
C PHE A 7 -3.32 10.89 -0.90
N ALA A 8 -2.70 11.29 0.21
CA ALA A 8 -1.26 11.20 0.43
C ALA A 8 -0.92 10.80 1.87
N GLY A 9 0.30 10.31 2.10
CA GLY A 9 0.77 9.83 3.38
C GLY A 9 0.71 8.31 3.46
N GLY A 10 -0.14 7.78 4.30
CA GLY A 10 -0.29 6.34 4.52
C GLY A 10 0.33 5.87 5.84
N ASN A 11 0.39 4.54 6.01
CA ASN A 11 0.85 3.90 7.24
C ASN A 11 2.09 3.03 7.03
N SER A 12 2.77 3.21 5.90
CA SER A 12 4.03 2.54 5.58
C SER A 12 5.23 3.44 5.87
N GLY A 13 6.44 2.88 5.78
CA GLY A 13 7.68 3.65 5.86
C GLY A 13 7.89 4.64 4.69
N GLU A 14 6.96 4.68 3.73
CA GLU A 14 7.01 5.54 2.54
C GLU A 14 6.14 6.80 2.66
N TYR A 15 5.72 7.16 3.88
CA TYR A 15 4.85 8.31 4.14
C TYR A 15 5.35 9.61 3.48
N GLU A 16 6.61 9.97 3.69
CA GLU A 16 7.20 11.21 3.16
C GLU A 16 7.32 11.17 1.62
N ILE A 17 7.61 10.00 1.05
CA ILE A 17 7.66 9.81 -0.40
C ILE A 17 6.27 10.01 -1.01
N SER A 18 5.23 9.49 -0.36
CA SER A 18 3.85 9.70 -0.76
C SER A 18 3.46 11.18 -0.76
N ILE A 19 3.84 11.92 0.28
CA ILE A 19 3.60 13.37 0.35
C ILE A 19 4.28 14.11 -0.81
N GLN A 20 5.54 13.78 -1.11
CA GLN A 20 6.28 14.39 -2.23
C GLN A 20 5.64 14.05 -3.58
N THR A 21 5.25 12.80 -3.78
CA THR A 21 4.53 12.36 -4.99
C THR A 21 3.23 13.14 -5.17
N ALA A 22 2.43 13.22 -4.11
CA ALA A 22 1.16 13.97 -4.16
C ALA A 22 1.39 15.47 -4.40
N GLN A 23 2.42 16.07 -3.84
CA GLN A 23 2.74 17.48 -4.09
C GLN A 23 3.07 17.73 -5.57
N ASN A 24 3.82 16.82 -6.20
CA ASN A 24 4.12 16.89 -7.64
C ASN A 24 2.84 16.77 -8.47
N ILE A 25 1.98 15.79 -8.13
CA ILE A 25 0.68 15.62 -8.80
C ILE A 25 -0.18 16.87 -8.66
N TYR A 26 -0.30 17.43 -7.45
CA TYR A 26 -1.05 18.64 -7.17
C TYR A 26 -0.61 19.83 -8.04
N ASN A 27 0.70 19.98 -8.24
CA ASN A 27 1.27 21.07 -9.03
C ASN A 27 1.04 20.87 -10.55
N LEU A 28 0.90 19.62 -11.02
CA LEU A 28 0.74 19.28 -12.44
C LEU A 28 -0.74 19.19 -12.87
N LEU A 29 -1.68 18.99 -11.94
CA LEU A 29 -3.10 18.93 -12.27
C LEU A 29 -3.60 20.28 -12.82
N ASP A 30 -4.35 20.22 -13.92
CA ASP A 30 -4.97 21.41 -14.53
C ASP A 30 -6.04 22.00 -13.61
N LYS A 31 -5.73 23.16 -13.04
CA LYS A 31 -6.59 23.89 -12.09
C LYS A 31 -7.82 24.53 -12.74
N ASN A 32 -7.93 24.53 -14.08
CA ASN A 32 -9.15 24.95 -14.77
C ASN A 32 -10.17 23.82 -14.82
N ILE A 33 -9.73 22.56 -14.69
CA ILE A 33 -10.56 21.36 -14.75
C ILE A 33 -10.83 20.80 -13.36
N PHE A 34 -9.79 20.74 -12.52
CA PHE A 34 -9.80 20.07 -11.22
C PHE A 34 -9.67 21.07 -10.06
N ASP A 35 -10.61 20.98 -9.13
CA ASP A 35 -10.53 21.59 -7.81
C ASP A 35 -10.02 20.52 -6.84
N THR A 36 -8.73 20.60 -6.47
CA THR A 36 -8.03 19.50 -5.81
C THR A 36 -7.79 19.80 -4.33
N TYR A 37 -8.22 18.87 -3.49
CA TYR A 37 -8.07 18.89 -2.04
C TYR A 37 -7.04 17.87 -1.62
N PHE A 38 -5.97 18.31 -0.98
CA PHE A 38 -4.88 17.45 -0.52
C PHE A 38 -5.29 16.80 0.82
N ILE A 39 -5.59 15.49 0.79
CA ILE A 39 -6.07 14.74 1.93
C ILE A 39 -4.93 13.92 2.53
N TYR A 40 -4.54 14.26 3.73
CA TYR A 40 -3.53 13.54 4.50
C TYR A 40 -4.13 12.29 5.14
N VAL A 41 -3.46 11.15 4.98
CA VAL A 41 -3.79 9.89 5.65
C VAL A 41 -2.68 9.57 6.64
N LYS A 42 -3.00 9.52 7.93
CA LYS A 42 -2.03 9.19 8.99
C LYS A 42 -2.72 8.37 10.07
N GLY A 43 -2.34 7.10 10.19
CA GLY A 43 -3.02 6.17 11.09
C GLY A 43 -4.49 6.03 10.70
N LYS A 44 -5.35 6.32 11.67
CA LYS A 44 -6.81 6.29 11.46
C LYS A 44 -7.40 7.61 11.00
N GLU A 45 -6.61 8.68 10.93
CA GLU A 45 -7.10 10.01 10.57
C GLU A 45 -6.92 10.29 9.08
N TRP A 46 -7.97 10.79 8.46
CA TRP A 46 -7.97 11.38 7.13
C TRP A 46 -8.37 12.84 7.27
N PHE A 47 -7.52 13.74 6.83
CA PHE A 47 -7.76 15.16 7.07
C PHE A 47 -7.24 16.06 5.94
N TYR A 48 -7.89 17.20 5.83
CA TYR A 48 -7.51 18.32 5.00
C TYR A 48 -6.94 19.46 5.87
N LEU A 49 -5.91 20.13 5.38
CA LEU A 49 -5.42 21.38 5.95
C LEU A 49 -5.73 22.52 4.99
N ASN A 50 -6.43 23.56 5.48
CA ASN A 50 -6.67 24.75 4.68
C ASN A 50 -5.42 25.67 4.63
N GLU A 51 -5.50 26.79 3.91
CA GLU A 51 -4.41 27.77 3.78
C GLU A 51 -3.93 28.36 5.12
N ARG A 52 -4.76 28.28 6.16
CA ARG A 52 -4.45 28.73 7.53
C ARG A 52 -3.93 27.59 8.42
N ASN A 53 -3.67 26.40 7.84
CA ASN A 53 -3.32 25.18 8.55
C ASN A 53 -4.39 24.71 9.55
N GLU A 54 -5.64 25.09 9.37
CA GLU A 54 -6.75 24.55 10.16
C GLU A 54 -7.09 23.16 9.64
N LYS A 55 -7.21 22.20 10.60
CA LYS A 55 -7.43 20.79 10.30
C LYS A 55 -8.91 20.46 10.25
N PHE A 56 -9.34 19.85 9.15
CA PHE A 56 -10.70 19.35 8.94
C PHE A 56 -10.65 17.84 8.69
N LEU A 57 -11.34 17.05 9.51
CA LEU A 57 -11.39 15.59 9.35
C LEU A 57 -12.41 15.20 8.28
N ILE A 58 -12.06 14.21 7.46
CA ILE A 58 -13.01 13.57 6.54
C ILE A 58 -14.04 12.78 7.35
N ASP A 59 -15.32 12.99 7.08
CA ASP A 59 -16.39 12.12 7.55
C ASP A 59 -16.39 10.83 6.73
N LYS A 60 -15.94 9.72 7.33
CA LYS A 60 -15.83 8.44 6.62
C LYS A 60 -17.17 7.72 6.42
N ASN A 61 -18.25 8.21 7.03
CA ASN A 61 -19.57 7.59 6.86
C ASN A 61 -20.17 7.93 5.48
N ASP A 62 -19.88 9.14 4.97
CA ASP A 62 -20.38 9.62 3.67
C ASP A 62 -19.29 10.19 2.77
N PHE A 63 -18.04 10.05 3.16
CA PHE A 63 -16.85 10.56 2.47
C PHE A 63 -16.94 12.06 2.15
N SER A 64 -17.46 12.84 3.08
CA SER A 64 -17.51 14.29 2.94
C SER A 64 -16.39 14.99 3.72
N LEU A 65 -16.05 16.20 3.27
CA LEU A 65 -15.20 17.13 4.01
C LEU A 65 -16.10 18.19 4.66
N PRO A 66 -16.31 18.13 6.00
CA PRO A 66 -17.06 19.14 6.72
C PRO A 66 -16.28 20.44 6.76
N LEU A 67 -16.79 21.49 6.11
CA LEU A 67 -16.25 22.85 6.12
C LEU A 67 -17.25 23.80 6.82
N PRO A 68 -16.82 25.01 7.25
CA PRO A 68 -17.71 25.97 7.91
C PRO A 68 -18.96 26.33 7.10
N ASN A 69 -18.87 26.26 5.76
CA ASN A 69 -19.95 26.59 4.84
C ASN A 69 -20.80 25.38 4.41
N GLY A 70 -20.59 24.20 5.04
CA GLY A 70 -21.30 22.97 4.70
C GLY A 70 -20.39 21.82 4.31
N LYS A 71 -20.99 20.65 4.01
CA LYS A 71 -20.26 19.47 3.55
C LYS A 71 -19.85 19.60 2.09
N LEU A 72 -18.60 19.30 1.82
CA LEU A 72 -18.07 19.16 0.47
C LEU A 72 -17.94 17.68 0.12
N PHE A 73 -18.45 17.29 -1.04
CA PHE A 73 -18.34 15.94 -1.61
C PHE A 73 -17.37 15.93 -2.78
N PHE A 74 -16.66 14.83 -2.98
CA PHE A 74 -15.67 14.67 -4.02
C PHE A 74 -16.26 13.89 -5.22
N ASP A 75 -15.86 14.27 -6.42
CA ASP A 75 -16.25 13.57 -7.66
C ASP A 75 -15.37 12.32 -7.91
N ALA A 76 -14.13 12.33 -7.42
CA ALA A 76 -13.19 11.21 -7.54
C ALA A 76 -12.04 11.34 -6.55
N VAL A 77 -11.31 10.24 -6.36
CA VAL A 77 -10.11 10.16 -5.54
C VAL A 77 -8.88 9.88 -6.38
N PHE A 78 -7.82 10.63 -6.17
CA PHE A 78 -6.49 10.32 -6.67
C PHE A 78 -5.66 9.72 -5.53
N ILE A 79 -5.33 8.44 -5.61
CA ILE A 79 -4.54 7.74 -4.59
C ILE A 79 -3.06 7.89 -4.94
N ALA A 80 -2.32 8.68 -4.15
CA ALA A 80 -0.87 8.86 -4.25
C ALA A 80 -0.12 8.23 -3.07
N ILE A 81 -0.79 7.35 -2.33
CA ILE A 81 -0.21 6.64 -1.18
C ILE A 81 0.60 5.44 -1.67
N HIS A 82 1.85 5.34 -1.20
CA HIS A 82 2.70 4.18 -1.36
C HIS A 82 2.54 3.22 -0.18
N GLY A 83 2.40 1.92 -0.48
CA GLY A 83 2.14 0.91 0.54
C GLY A 83 0.71 0.98 1.10
N THR A 84 0.57 0.55 2.35
CA THR A 84 -0.74 0.50 3.03
C THR A 84 -1.18 1.90 3.49
N PRO A 85 -2.47 2.26 3.35
CA PRO A 85 -3.60 1.51 2.80
C PRO A 85 -3.85 1.74 1.29
N GLY A 86 -2.89 2.35 0.55
CA GLY A 86 -3.08 2.82 -0.83
C GLY A 86 -2.93 1.73 -1.90
N GLU A 87 -2.12 0.70 -1.64
CA GLU A 87 -1.78 -0.32 -2.64
C GLU A 87 -2.30 -1.73 -2.30
N ASN A 88 -2.82 -1.95 -1.08
CA ASN A 88 -3.20 -3.27 -0.59
C ASN A 88 -4.71 -3.56 -0.64
N GLY A 89 -5.49 -2.80 -1.39
CA GLY A 89 -6.92 -2.99 -1.58
C GLY A 89 -7.81 -2.32 -0.52
N LEU A 90 -7.26 -1.85 0.60
CA LEU A 90 -8.08 -1.30 1.70
C LEU A 90 -8.81 0.00 1.32
N LEU A 91 -8.13 0.96 0.70
CA LEU A 91 -8.77 2.19 0.21
C LEU A 91 -9.68 1.89 -0.96
N GLN A 92 -9.25 1.04 -1.87
CA GLN A 92 -10.02 0.63 -3.03
C GLN A 92 -11.37 0.03 -2.60
N GLY A 93 -11.35 -0.93 -1.66
CA GLY A 93 -12.58 -1.53 -1.14
C GLY A 93 -13.51 -0.53 -0.45
N TYR A 94 -12.95 0.44 0.29
CA TYR A 94 -13.74 1.52 0.87
C TYR A 94 -14.42 2.38 -0.22
N PHE A 95 -13.67 2.81 -1.26
CA PHE A 95 -14.22 3.65 -2.32
C PHE A 95 -15.20 2.88 -3.23
N GLU A 96 -14.98 1.58 -3.44
CA GLU A 96 -15.96 0.73 -4.15
C GLU A 96 -17.29 0.63 -3.39
N MET A 97 -17.26 0.39 -2.08
CA MET A 97 -18.49 0.37 -1.25
C MET A 97 -19.22 1.71 -1.24
N MET A 98 -18.48 2.82 -1.38
CA MET A 98 -19.04 4.17 -1.45
C MET A 98 -19.41 4.62 -2.85
N GLU A 99 -19.19 3.78 -3.87
CA GLU A 99 -19.42 4.08 -5.28
C GLU A 99 -18.66 5.34 -5.77
N ILE A 100 -17.47 5.59 -5.21
CA ILE A 100 -16.64 6.75 -5.53
C ILE A 100 -15.53 6.32 -6.49
N PRO A 101 -15.43 6.95 -7.68
CA PRO A 101 -14.36 6.69 -8.63
C PRO A 101 -12.98 7.03 -8.03
N TYR A 102 -11.98 6.20 -8.31
CA TYR A 102 -10.60 6.41 -7.85
C TYR A 102 -9.58 5.98 -8.90
N THR A 103 -8.32 6.40 -8.74
CA THR A 103 -7.21 6.01 -9.61
C THR A 103 -6.57 4.71 -9.15
N GLY A 104 -6.13 3.89 -10.11
CA GLY A 104 -5.42 2.63 -9.85
C GLY A 104 -6.25 1.39 -10.17
N CYS A 105 -5.77 0.24 -9.69
CA CYS A 105 -6.45 -1.04 -9.84
C CYS A 105 -7.61 -1.16 -8.84
N ASP A 106 -8.53 -2.09 -9.12
CA ASP A 106 -9.60 -2.43 -8.19
C ASP A 106 -9.10 -3.08 -6.88
N CYS A 107 -9.99 -3.26 -5.92
CA CYS A 107 -9.68 -3.84 -4.62
C CYS A 107 -9.02 -5.21 -4.74
N PHE A 108 -9.55 -6.10 -5.59
CA PHE A 108 -9.02 -7.46 -5.74
C PHE A 108 -7.62 -7.45 -6.36
N CYS A 109 -7.43 -6.71 -7.45
CA CYS A 109 -6.13 -6.63 -8.11
C CYS A 109 -5.07 -6.01 -7.18
N SER A 110 -5.41 -4.93 -6.48
CA SER A 110 -4.52 -4.27 -5.53
C SER A 110 -4.11 -5.21 -4.39
N ALA A 111 -5.06 -5.89 -3.75
CA ALA A 111 -4.78 -6.82 -2.66
C ALA A 111 -3.92 -8.02 -3.12
N LEU A 112 -4.25 -8.59 -4.29
CA LEU A 112 -3.53 -9.73 -4.85
C LEU A 112 -2.07 -9.36 -5.18
N THR A 113 -1.87 -8.25 -5.90
CA THR A 113 -0.54 -7.86 -6.38
C THR A 113 0.35 -7.31 -5.28
N PHE A 114 -0.21 -6.80 -4.21
CA PHE A 114 0.54 -6.36 -3.04
C PHE A 114 1.17 -7.52 -2.26
N ASN A 115 0.49 -8.68 -2.21
CA ASN A 115 1.04 -9.89 -1.60
C ASN A 115 1.93 -10.64 -2.59
N LYS A 116 3.25 -10.61 -2.34
CA LYS A 116 4.27 -11.18 -3.25
C LYS A 116 4.07 -12.66 -3.53
N PHE A 117 3.68 -13.44 -2.53
CA PHE A 117 3.49 -14.88 -2.71
C PHE A 117 2.25 -15.19 -3.55
N PHE A 118 1.10 -14.64 -3.20
CA PHE A 118 -0.13 -14.93 -3.94
C PHE A 118 -0.11 -14.34 -5.35
N CYS A 119 0.53 -13.18 -5.56
CA CYS A 119 0.79 -12.64 -6.89
C CYS A 119 1.59 -13.65 -7.75
N ASN A 120 2.66 -14.21 -7.20
CA ASN A 120 3.48 -15.20 -7.90
C ASN A 120 2.71 -16.50 -8.19
N VAL A 121 1.90 -17.01 -7.26
CA VAL A 121 1.06 -18.19 -7.47
C VAL A 121 0.10 -17.99 -8.65
N VAL A 122 -0.54 -16.84 -8.74
CA VAL A 122 -1.44 -16.54 -9.85
C VAL A 122 -0.66 -16.34 -11.15
N ALA A 123 0.46 -15.65 -11.13
CA ALA A 123 1.32 -15.46 -12.30
C ALA A 123 1.80 -16.79 -12.87
N GLU A 124 2.23 -17.72 -12.01
CA GLU A 124 2.66 -19.08 -12.42
C GLU A 124 1.51 -19.83 -13.11
N LYS A 125 0.29 -19.77 -12.56
CA LYS A 125 -0.89 -20.41 -13.15
C LYS A 125 -1.26 -19.83 -14.52
N LEU A 126 -0.89 -18.58 -14.77
CA LEU A 126 -1.06 -17.91 -16.06
C LEU A 126 0.12 -18.15 -17.02
N GLY A 127 1.08 -19.00 -16.66
CA GLY A 127 2.22 -19.39 -17.49
C GLY A 127 3.41 -18.42 -17.44
N VAL A 128 3.43 -17.50 -16.47
CA VAL A 128 4.60 -16.62 -16.24
C VAL A 128 5.66 -17.41 -15.45
N PRO A 129 6.91 -17.53 -15.92
CA PRO A 129 7.96 -18.18 -15.16
C PRO A 129 8.26 -17.42 -13.86
N ILE A 130 8.22 -18.10 -12.73
CA ILE A 130 8.58 -17.55 -11.43
C ILE A 130 9.75 -18.31 -10.81
N SER A 131 10.42 -17.70 -9.84
CA SER A 131 11.41 -18.39 -9.00
C SER A 131 10.70 -19.35 -8.05
N LYS A 132 11.35 -20.47 -7.70
CA LYS A 132 10.88 -21.33 -6.64
C LYS A 132 10.78 -20.53 -5.34
N ALA A 133 9.68 -20.72 -4.62
CA ALA A 133 9.40 -20.03 -3.37
C ALA A 133 8.69 -20.96 -2.38
N LEU A 134 8.88 -20.68 -1.11
CA LEU A 134 8.10 -21.24 -0.01
C LEU A 134 7.47 -20.08 0.75
N HIS A 135 6.32 -20.33 1.33
CA HIS A 135 5.55 -19.35 2.07
C HIS A 135 5.34 -19.84 3.51
N PHE A 136 5.54 -18.95 4.47
CA PHE A 136 5.37 -19.25 5.88
C PHE A 136 4.61 -18.13 6.59
N TYR A 137 3.76 -18.52 7.52
CA TYR A 137 3.20 -17.64 8.54
C TYR A 137 4.09 -17.63 9.79
N ALA A 138 4.00 -16.61 10.61
CA ALA A 138 4.84 -16.42 11.79
C ALA A 138 4.80 -17.58 12.82
N ASN A 139 3.74 -18.38 12.83
CA ASN A 139 3.57 -19.52 13.74
C ASN A 139 3.80 -20.87 13.07
N ASP A 140 4.19 -20.91 11.81
CA ASP A 140 4.45 -22.14 11.09
C ASP A 140 5.77 -22.78 11.56
N PRO A 141 5.87 -24.09 11.61
CA PRO A 141 7.14 -24.78 11.83
C PRO A 141 8.05 -24.57 10.59
N ILE A 142 9.21 -23.95 10.79
CA ILE A 142 10.16 -23.67 9.72
C ILE A 142 11.30 -24.70 9.74
N ASN A 143 11.50 -25.39 8.62
CA ASN A 143 12.63 -26.27 8.40
C ASN A 143 13.60 -25.64 7.41
N LEU A 144 14.75 -25.17 7.92
CA LEU A 144 15.76 -24.48 7.10
C LEU A 144 16.30 -25.40 5.98
N GLN A 145 16.46 -26.70 6.24
CA GLN A 145 16.93 -27.63 5.22
C GLN A 145 15.94 -27.75 4.05
N GLN A 146 14.64 -27.78 4.34
CA GLN A 146 13.60 -27.77 3.30
C GLN A 146 13.69 -26.51 2.42
N ILE A 147 13.96 -25.35 3.03
CA ILE A 147 14.12 -24.09 2.27
C ILE A 147 15.34 -24.20 1.34
N VAL A 148 16.45 -24.71 1.83
CA VAL A 148 17.67 -24.90 1.03
C VAL A 148 17.43 -25.89 -0.11
N ASP A 149 16.73 -26.99 0.15
CA ASP A 149 16.46 -28.02 -0.86
C ASP A 149 15.56 -27.49 -2.00
N VAL A 150 14.60 -26.61 -1.68
CA VAL A 150 13.65 -26.05 -2.65
C VAL A 150 14.21 -24.81 -3.35
N CYS A 151 14.69 -23.84 -2.59
CA CYS A 151 15.07 -22.53 -3.11
C CYS A 151 16.55 -22.44 -3.47
N GLY A 152 17.40 -23.30 -2.89
CA GLY A 152 18.86 -23.18 -2.99
C GLY A 152 19.45 -22.05 -2.14
N LEU A 153 20.76 -21.90 -2.19
CA LEU A 153 21.51 -20.77 -1.63
C LEU A 153 22.42 -20.20 -2.72
N PRO A 154 22.57 -18.87 -2.80
CA PRO A 154 21.89 -17.86 -1.98
C PRO A 154 20.42 -17.71 -2.33
N CYS A 155 19.57 -17.46 -1.32
CA CYS A 155 18.15 -17.14 -1.51
C CYS A 155 17.77 -15.82 -0.86
N PHE A 156 16.59 -15.30 -1.21
CA PHE A 156 16.02 -14.10 -0.60
C PHE A 156 14.87 -14.46 0.32
N VAL A 157 14.90 -13.92 1.53
CA VAL A 157 13.75 -13.88 2.44
C VAL A 157 13.09 -12.52 2.33
N LYS A 158 11.76 -12.50 2.21
CA LYS A 158 10.99 -11.27 1.97
C LYS A 158 9.69 -11.27 2.75
N PRO A 159 9.29 -10.18 3.41
CA PRO A 159 7.92 -9.99 3.85
C PRO A 159 6.96 -10.01 2.65
N CYS A 160 5.80 -10.67 2.77
CA CYS A 160 4.84 -10.78 1.66
C CYS A 160 4.17 -9.43 1.35
N ASN A 161 3.84 -8.64 2.38
CA ASN A 161 3.05 -7.41 2.27
C ASN A 161 3.88 -6.16 2.62
N SER A 162 5.02 -5.98 1.98
CA SER A 162 5.88 -4.81 2.16
C SER A 162 6.32 -4.23 0.82
N GLY A 163 6.60 -2.92 0.81
CA GLY A 163 7.19 -2.19 -0.33
C GLY A 163 8.67 -1.88 -0.09
N SER A 164 9.31 -1.19 -1.07
CA SER A 164 10.65 -0.58 -0.99
C SER A 164 11.76 -1.47 -0.42
N SER A 165 11.65 -2.79 -0.61
CA SER A 165 12.61 -3.78 -0.08
C SER A 165 12.76 -3.79 1.45
N ILE A 166 11.81 -3.23 2.19
CA ILE A 166 11.84 -3.26 3.66
C ILE A 166 11.72 -4.72 4.13
N GLY A 167 12.67 -5.14 4.96
CA GLY A 167 12.75 -6.51 5.49
C GLY A 167 13.22 -7.58 4.48
N VAL A 168 13.66 -7.18 3.27
CA VAL A 168 14.21 -8.11 2.27
C VAL A 168 15.67 -8.36 2.56
N THR A 169 16.03 -9.63 2.75
CA THR A 169 17.42 -10.04 3.06
C THR A 169 17.86 -11.20 2.16
N LYS A 170 19.08 -11.12 1.66
CA LYS A 170 19.73 -12.22 0.92
C LYS A 170 20.55 -13.06 1.88
N ALA A 171 20.30 -14.36 1.93
CA ALA A 171 20.99 -15.32 2.78
C ALA A 171 21.90 -16.22 1.96
N HIS A 172 23.18 -16.34 2.36
CA HIS A 172 24.17 -17.18 1.67
C HIS A 172 24.43 -18.52 2.36
N ASN A 173 23.97 -18.68 3.60
CA ASN A 173 24.10 -19.89 4.40
C ASN A 173 22.92 -20.01 5.37
N THR A 174 22.81 -21.16 6.07
CA THR A 174 21.68 -21.44 6.95
C THR A 174 21.62 -20.52 8.19
N LYS A 175 22.75 -20.00 8.66
CA LYS A 175 22.76 -19.04 9.78
C LYS A 175 22.14 -17.71 9.33
N GLU A 176 22.62 -17.16 8.21
CA GLU A 176 22.04 -15.97 7.63
C GLU A 176 20.57 -16.14 7.26
N LEU A 177 20.17 -17.34 6.83
CA LEU A 177 18.79 -17.67 6.51
C LEU A 177 17.87 -17.54 7.74
N GLN A 178 18.30 -18.06 8.91
CA GLN A 178 17.55 -17.91 10.15
C GLN A 178 17.42 -16.43 10.55
N GLU A 179 18.52 -15.70 10.53
CA GLU A 179 18.53 -14.26 10.85
C GLU A 179 17.62 -13.45 9.90
N ALA A 180 17.63 -13.80 8.61
CA ALA A 180 16.76 -13.17 7.60
C ALA A 180 15.27 -13.44 7.85
N ILE A 181 14.92 -14.67 8.25
CA ILE A 181 13.55 -15.06 8.62
C ILE A 181 13.08 -14.26 9.83
N ASP A 182 13.90 -14.20 10.88
CA ASP A 182 13.57 -13.46 12.10
C ASP A 182 13.35 -11.98 11.82
N MET A 183 14.18 -11.37 10.94
CA MET A 183 14.03 -9.98 10.52
C MET A 183 12.77 -9.75 9.68
N ALA A 184 12.45 -10.66 8.75
CA ALA A 184 11.27 -10.51 7.90
C ALA A 184 9.97 -10.58 8.70
N PHE A 185 9.89 -11.46 9.71
CA PHE A 185 8.75 -11.56 10.62
C PHE A 185 8.57 -10.36 11.57
N GLN A 186 9.58 -9.50 11.72
CA GLN A 186 9.40 -8.22 12.43
C GLN A 186 8.61 -7.21 11.58
N VAL A 187 8.54 -7.43 10.26
CA VAL A 187 7.89 -6.52 9.30
C VAL A 187 6.49 -7.01 8.94
N ASP A 188 6.33 -8.34 8.74
CA ASP A 188 5.07 -8.95 8.29
C ASP A 188 4.88 -10.31 8.98
N ASN A 189 3.64 -10.72 9.15
CA ASN A 189 3.31 -12.06 9.65
C ASN A 189 3.36 -13.16 8.57
N GLN A 190 3.70 -12.79 7.33
CA GLN A 190 3.86 -13.66 6.17
C GLN A 190 5.18 -13.38 5.46
N ILE A 191 5.94 -14.39 5.18
CA ILE A 191 7.21 -14.28 4.48
C ILE A 191 7.31 -15.26 3.32
#